data_fc5d04ab0ba49dfc1d382a22b160488a
#
_entry.id   fc5d04ab0ba49dfc1d382a22b160488a
#
_cell.length_a   1.000
_cell.length_b   1.000
_cell.length_c   1.000
_cell.angle_alpha   90.00
_cell.angle_beta   90.00
_cell.angle_gamma   90.00
#
_symmetry.space_group_name_H-M   'P 1'
#
loop_
_entity.id
_entity.type
_entity.pdbx_description
1 polymer ?
#
loop_
_entity_poly.entity_id
_entity_poly.type
_entity_poly.pdbx_seq_one_letter_code
_entity_poly.pdbx_strand_id
1 'polypeptide(L)'
;MLIERSGFVLAALTIAGAAAFSAPARADDTIRVGVLAEMSGPFAPYGKQITTGMKAYMKLHGEKVGGKKIELIVKDTTGPAPEVAKRLAQELVTRDKVQVLAGFGLTPNALAVAPVATEAKVPMVIMNAATSVITAKSPYIVRVSFTLPQVTAPIAEWAAKNKIKKVYTLVTDYGPGVDAESTFKRVFAANGGQVVDSVRVPLKNPEFGPFIQRIKDAKPEAVFIFTPAGETAVAFIKAFKERGLDKAGIKLIGTGDVTEDDVLEAMGDEALGVITTHHYSAHHKSPENDAFKKAYADVAGPDARPNFMAVGGWDGMHVIYEMVKKLGDKLDGEKAMSAVKGMTIESPRGSITIDAGTRDVVQDIYVRKVERVGNKHFNVEFDKFAKVKDPGKS
;
A
#
# COMPACT_ATOMS: atom_id res chain seq x y z
N MET A 1 54.45 88.80 -27.75
CA MET A 1 54.50 88.54 -26.32
C MET A 1 53.09 88.19 -25.87
N LEU A 2 52.73 86.98 -26.05
CA LEU A 2 51.39 86.44 -25.75
C LEU A 2 51.52 85.40 -24.69
N ILE A 3 50.73 85.54 -23.64
CA ILE A 3 50.64 84.60 -22.52
C ILE A 3 49.40 83.73 -22.78
N GLU A 4 49.59 82.46 -23.01
CA GLU A 4 48.47 81.46 -23.06
C GLU A 4 48.12 80.96 -21.65
N ARG A 5 46.84 81.02 -21.35
CA ARG A 5 46.26 80.42 -20.12
C ARG A 5 45.66 79.02 -20.47
N SER A 6 46.23 78.02 -19.98
CA SER A 6 45.68 76.65 -20.03
C SER A 6 44.63 76.49 -18.96
N GLY A 7 43.37 76.17 -19.38
CA GLY A 7 42.27 75.81 -18.51
C GLY A 7 42.29 74.31 -18.25
N PHE A 8 42.30 73.88 -16.96
CA PHE A 8 42.09 72.52 -16.52
C PHE A 8 40.60 72.18 -16.46
N VAL A 9 40.16 71.28 -17.28
CA VAL A 9 38.80 70.68 -17.17
C VAL A 9 38.83 69.54 -16.25
N LEU A 10 38.14 69.62 -15.12
CA LEU A 10 37.95 68.52 -14.13
C LEU A 10 36.76 67.66 -14.59
N ALA A 11 37.00 66.48 -15.10
CA ALA A 11 35.96 65.53 -15.41
C ALA A 11 35.54 64.79 -14.12
N ALA A 12 34.33 65.03 -13.65
CA ALA A 12 33.72 64.25 -12.55
C ALA A 12 33.16 62.92 -13.08
N LEU A 13 33.78 61.81 -12.73
CA LEU A 13 33.24 60.45 -12.96
C LEU A 13 32.15 60.15 -11.92
N THR A 14 30.89 60.15 -12.34
CA THR A 14 29.75 59.64 -11.56
C THR A 14 29.71 58.11 -11.69
N ILE A 15 30.09 57.38 -10.64
CA ILE A 15 29.92 55.95 -10.52
C ILE A 15 28.46 55.70 -10.16
N ALA A 16 27.63 55.29 -11.15
CA ALA A 16 26.28 54.80 -10.93
C ALA A 16 26.38 53.36 -10.39
N GLY A 17 26.23 53.22 -9.08
CA GLY A 17 26.11 51.91 -8.45
C GLY A 17 24.84 51.19 -8.88
N ALA A 18 24.95 50.18 -9.74
CA ALA A 18 23.86 49.25 -10.05
C ALA A 18 23.59 48.38 -8.84
N ALA A 19 22.59 48.75 -8.04
CA ALA A 19 22.02 47.85 -7.02
C ALA A 19 21.33 46.72 -7.78
N ALA A 20 22.00 45.55 -7.87
CA ALA A 20 21.41 44.32 -8.32
C ALA A 20 20.32 43.94 -7.30
N PHE A 21 19.08 44.23 -7.58
CA PHE A 21 17.93 43.64 -6.89
C PHE A 21 17.98 42.16 -7.17
N SER A 22 18.54 41.38 -6.24
CA SER A 22 18.33 39.94 -6.18
C SER A 22 16.84 39.74 -5.97
N ALA A 23 16.11 39.40 -7.04
CA ALA A 23 14.74 38.94 -6.92
C ALA A 23 14.76 37.75 -5.92
N PRO A 24 13.90 37.72 -4.90
CA PRO A 24 13.82 36.57 -4.02
C PRO A 24 13.57 35.33 -4.89
N ALA A 25 14.41 34.31 -4.74
CA ALA A 25 14.19 33.02 -5.37
C ALA A 25 12.74 32.59 -5.07
N ARG A 26 11.90 32.57 -6.10
CA ARG A 26 10.50 32.19 -5.96
C ARG A 26 10.53 30.75 -5.41
N ALA A 27 10.03 30.57 -4.20
CA ALA A 27 9.87 29.24 -3.64
C ALA A 27 9.16 28.38 -4.69
N ASP A 28 9.67 27.17 -4.94
CA ASP A 28 9.06 26.25 -5.91
C ASP A 28 7.64 25.94 -5.40
N ASP A 29 6.62 26.42 -6.12
CA ASP A 29 5.22 26.25 -5.74
C ASP A 29 4.73 24.81 -5.95
N THR A 30 5.66 23.88 -6.17
CA THR A 30 5.39 22.48 -6.47
C THR A 30 5.99 21.55 -5.42
N ILE A 31 5.18 20.67 -4.87
CA ILE A 31 5.62 19.50 -4.08
C ILE A 31 5.68 18.29 -5.01
N ARG A 32 6.87 17.74 -5.18
CA ARG A 32 7.10 16.53 -5.99
C ARG A 32 7.01 15.30 -5.11
N VAL A 33 6.13 14.36 -5.50
CA VAL A 33 5.96 13.07 -4.87
C VAL A 33 6.56 12.01 -5.79
N GLY A 34 7.65 11.38 -5.36
CA GLY A 34 8.28 10.26 -6.07
C GLY A 34 7.55 8.96 -5.76
N VAL A 35 6.93 8.37 -6.77
CA VAL A 35 6.15 7.15 -6.63
C VAL A 35 6.95 5.97 -7.18
N LEU A 36 7.25 5.00 -6.30
CA LEU A 36 7.88 3.73 -6.67
C LEU A 36 6.81 2.64 -6.68
N ALA A 37 6.49 2.13 -7.85
CA ALA A 37 5.42 1.17 -8.02
C ALA A 37 5.77 0.19 -9.15
N GLU A 38 5.20 -1.00 -9.11
CA GLU A 38 5.35 -2.05 -10.11
C GLU A 38 4.43 -1.72 -11.30
N MET A 39 4.96 -1.07 -12.34
CA MET A 39 4.18 -0.63 -13.52
C MET A 39 4.27 -1.58 -14.70
N SER A 40 5.16 -2.59 -14.62
CA SER A 40 5.34 -3.62 -15.64
C SER A 40 5.49 -5.02 -15.02
N GLY A 41 5.45 -6.07 -15.85
CA GLY A 41 5.54 -7.47 -15.41
C GLY A 41 4.30 -7.98 -14.68
N PRO A 42 4.39 -9.15 -14.02
CA PRO A 42 3.24 -9.81 -13.37
C PRO A 42 2.57 -9.00 -12.25
N PHE A 43 3.30 -8.04 -11.66
CA PHE A 43 2.79 -7.15 -10.60
C PHE A 43 2.35 -5.77 -11.11
N ALA A 44 2.28 -5.57 -12.44
CA ALA A 44 1.81 -4.30 -13.02
C ALA A 44 0.42 -3.85 -12.52
N PRO A 45 -0.53 -4.74 -12.22
CA PRO A 45 -1.80 -4.35 -11.60
C PRO A 45 -1.63 -3.60 -10.26
N TYR A 46 -0.61 -3.92 -9.44
CA TYR A 46 -0.34 -3.24 -8.17
C TYR A 46 -0.06 -1.76 -8.37
N GLY A 47 0.91 -1.45 -9.24
CA GLY A 47 1.26 -0.07 -9.54
C GLY A 47 0.11 0.70 -10.20
N LYS A 48 -0.61 0.04 -11.10
CA LYS A 48 -1.79 0.63 -11.76
C LYS A 48 -2.87 0.99 -10.74
N GLN A 49 -3.24 0.08 -9.84
CA GLN A 49 -4.25 0.31 -8.81
C GLN A 49 -3.83 1.43 -7.86
N ILE A 50 -2.59 1.39 -7.31
CA ILE A 50 -2.06 2.42 -6.42
C ILE A 50 -2.10 3.80 -7.11
N THR A 51 -1.51 3.92 -8.29
CA THR A 51 -1.40 5.22 -8.99
C THR A 51 -2.76 5.75 -9.44
N THR A 52 -3.71 4.89 -9.78
CA THR A 52 -5.08 5.29 -10.11
C THR A 52 -5.80 5.80 -8.85
N GLY A 53 -5.65 5.13 -7.70
CA GLY A 53 -6.18 5.61 -6.42
C GLY A 53 -5.63 6.98 -6.03
N MET A 54 -4.32 7.20 -6.21
CA MET A 54 -3.68 8.52 -6.02
C MET A 54 -4.30 9.59 -6.91
N LYS A 55 -4.43 9.31 -8.20
CA LYS A 55 -5.02 10.24 -9.17
C LYS A 55 -6.51 10.51 -8.91
N ALA A 56 -7.27 9.50 -8.48
CA ALA A 56 -8.66 9.65 -8.10
C ALA A 56 -8.83 10.61 -6.91
N TYR A 57 -7.95 10.51 -5.90
CA TYR A 57 -7.91 11.46 -4.79
C TYR A 57 -7.64 12.89 -5.27
N MET A 58 -6.60 13.07 -6.09
CA MET A 58 -6.23 14.38 -6.65
C MET A 58 -7.36 14.96 -7.51
N LYS A 59 -8.06 14.14 -8.29
CA LYS A 59 -9.19 14.58 -9.12
C LYS A 59 -10.34 15.11 -8.27
N LEU A 60 -10.65 14.46 -7.16
CA LEU A 60 -11.76 14.88 -6.27
C LEU A 60 -11.37 16.10 -5.41
N HIS A 61 -10.13 16.17 -4.91
CA HIS A 61 -9.69 17.18 -3.95
C HIS A 61 -8.86 18.31 -4.57
N GLY A 62 -8.60 18.25 -5.88
CA GLY A 62 -7.79 19.22 -6.62
C GLY A 62 -6.29 18.89 -6.59
N GLU A 63 -5.57 19.41 -7.58
CA GLU A 63 -4.11 19.21 -7.72
C GLU A 63 -3.28 20.17 -6.86
N LYS A 64 -3.94 21.08 -6.14
CA LYS A 64 -3.29 22.06 -5.25
C LYS A 64 -3.77 21.90 -3.83
N VAL A 65 -2.83 21.92 -2.89
CA VAL A 65 -3.11 21.87 -1.47
C VAL A 65 -2.16 22.78 -0.70
N GLY A 66 -2.68 23.59 0.24
CA GLY A 66 -1.86 24.55 1.00
C GLY A 66 -1.13 25.58 0.09
N GLY A 67 -1.72 25.92 -1.06
CA GLY A 67 -1.10 26.82 -2.05
C GLY A 67 -0.05 26.17 -2.95
N LYS A 68 0.31 24.89 -2.73
CA LYS A 68 1.31 24.15 -3.50
C LYS A 68 0.65 23.22 -4.52
N LYS A 69 1.20 23.15 -5.73
CA LYS A 69 0.84 22.12 -6.71
C LYS A 69 1.47 20.78 -6.32
N ILE A 70 0.72 19.70 -6.46
CA ILE A 70 1.24 18.33 -6.28
C ILE A 70 1.59 17.76 -7.65
N GLU A 71 2.82 17.26 -7.78
CA GLU A 71 3.32 16.57 -8.96
C GLU A 71 3.74 15.14 -8.62
N LEU A 72 3.22 14.15 -9.36
CA LEU A 72 3.60 12.76 -9.21
C LEU A 72 4.68 12.39 -10.22
N ILE A 73 5.84 11.91 -9.74
CA ILE A 73 6.92 11.37 -10.57
C ILE A 73 6.94 9.86 -10.36
N VAL A 74 6.35 9.12 -11.29
CA VAL A 74 6.22 7.65 -11.18
C VAL A 74 7.43 6.96 -11.80
N LYS A 75 8.02 6.03 -11.06
CA LYS A 75 9.11 5.15 -11.49
C LYS A 75 8.69 3.69 -11.38
N ASP A 76 8.94 2.94 -12.46
CA ASP A 76 8.62 1.51 -12.54
C ASP A 76 9.70 0.66 -11.86
N THR A 77 9.32 -0.07 -10.81
CA THR A 77 10.19 -1.03 -10.13
C THR A 77 10.15 -2.43 -10.74
N THR A 78 9.34 -2.65 -11.77
CA THR A 78 9.23 -3.89 -12.59
C THR A 78 8.79 -5.15 -11.84
N GLY A 79 8.74 -5.14 -10.52
CA GLY A 79 8.40 -6.31 -9.69
C GLY A 79 9.22 -6.32 -8.39
N PRO A 80 9.44 -7.50 -7.76
CA PRO A 80 10.29 -7.62 -6.57
C PRO A 80 11.77 -7.48 -6.97
N ALA A 81 12.21 -6.22 -7.14
CA ALA A 81 13.53 -5.82 -7.62
C ALA A 81 14.15 -4.76 -6.69
N PRO A 82 14.65 -5.16 -5.50
CA PRO A 82 15.12 -4.25 -4.45
C PRO A 82 16.22 -3.30 -4.91
N GLU A 83 17.18 -3.77 -5.73
CA GLU A 83 18.28 -2.93 -6.23
C GLU A 83 17.79 -1.88 -7.23
N VAL A 84 16.82 -2.22 -8.08
CA VAL A 84 16.17 -1.26 -8.99
C VAL A 84 15.41 -0.21 -8.17
N ALA A 85 14.60 -0.63 -7.20
CA ALA A 85 13.85 0.27 -6.35
C ALA A 85 14.76 1.25 -5.59
N LYS A 86 15.87 0.76 -5.01
CA LYS A 86 16.86 1.58 -4.32
C LYS A 86 17.48 2.63 -5.24
N ARG A 87 17.95 2.23 -6.42
CA ARG A 87 18.54 3.14 -7.41
C ARG A 87 17.54 4.22 -7.86
N LEU A 88 16.30 3.83 -8.17
CA LEU A 88 15.25 4.76 -8.57
C LEU A 88 14.88 5.75 -7.44
N ALA A 89 14.85 5.29 -6.17
CA ALA A 89 14.64 6.16 -5.03
C ALA A 89 15.78 7.19 -4.88
N GLN A 90 17.02 6.78 -5.07
CA GLN A 90 18.18 7.68 -5.07
C GLN A 90 18.07 8.73 -6.19
N GLU A 91 17.68 8.33 -7.40
CA GLU A 91 17.44 9.27 -8.51
C GLU A 91 16.33 10.29 -8.16
N LEU A 92 15.20 9.82 -7.63
CA LEU A 92 14.09 10.68 -7.22
C LEU A 92 14.52 11.74 -6.19
N VAL A 93 15.31 11.34 -5.19
CA VAL A 93 15.76 12.24 -4.13
C VAL A 93 16.84 13.19 -4.62
N THR A 94 17.85 12.69 -5.34
CA THR A 94 19.04 13.49 -5.69
C THR A 94 18.87 14.32 -6.95
N ARG A 95 18.22 13.76 -7.98
CA ARG A 95 18.03 14.43 -9.28
C ARG A 95 16.68 15.14 -9.36
N ASP A 96 15.61 14.41 -9.07
CA ASP A 96 14.25 14.90 -9.26
C ASP A 96 13.78 15.75 -8.05
N LYS A 97 14.56 15.76 -6.93
CA LYS A 97 14.35 16.57 -5.72
C LYS A 97 12.95 16.40 -5.13
N VAL A 98 12.47 15.17 -5.05
CA VAL A 98 11.16 14.88 -4.46
C VAL A 98 11.16 15.15 -2.96
N GLN A 99 10.05 15.64 -2.43
CA GLN A 99 9.84 15.90 -1.01
C GLN A 99 9.18 14.72 -0.28
N VAL A 100 8.59 13.78 -1.02
CA VAL A 100 7.93 12.58 -0.47
C VAL A 100 8.26 11.39 -1.38
N LEU A 101 8.56 10.24 -0.77
CA LEU A 101 8.57 8.94 -1.45
C LEU A 101 7.27 8.20 -1.12
N ALA A 102 6.62 7.61 -2.12
CA ALA A 102 5.31 6.98 -1.96
C ALA A 102 5.16 5.73 -2.84
N GLY A 103 4.09 4.96 -2.63
CA GLY A 103 3.79 3.75 -3.40
C GLY A 103 4.16 2.47 -2.67
N PHE A 104 5.10 1.69 -3.19
CA PHE A 104 5.62 0.45 -2.60
C PHE A 104 4.57 -0.67 -2.55
N GLY A 105 4.34 -1.31 -3.69
CA GLY A 105 3.48 -2.48 -3.78
C GLY A 105 4.05 -3.70 -3.07
N LEU A 106 5.37 -3.89 -3.13
CA LEU A 106 6.07 -5.09 -2.64
C LEU A 106 7.08 -4.80 -1.52
N THR A 107 7.09 -5.66 -0.50
CA THR A 107 7.98 -5.57 0.67
C THR A 107 9.47 -5.49 0.33
N PRO A 108 10.05 -6.30 -0.59
CA PRO A 108 11.47 -6.22 -0.90
C PRO A 108 11.90 -4.82 -1.36
N ASN A 109 11.06 -4.16 -2.16
CA ASN A 109 11.30 -2.80 -2.66
C ASN A 109 11.24 -1.77 -1.52
N ALA A 110 10.21 -1.87 -0.65
CA ALA A 110 10.07 -0.98 0.50
C ALA A 110 11.27 -1.06 1.47
N LEU A 111 11.73 -2.29 1.75
CA LEU A 111 12.89 -2.51 2.64
C LEU A 111 14.18 -1.96 2.05
N ALA A 112 14.39 -2.11 0.74
CA ALA A 112 15.59 -1.60 0.07
C ALA A 112 15.64 -0.06 0.04
N VAL A 113 14.47 0.60 0.02
CA VAL A 113 14.38 2.08 -0.05
C VAL A 113 14.40 2.72 1.34
N ALA A 114 14.07 2.01 2.41
CA ALA A 114 14.06 2.55 3.78
C ALA A 114 15.36 3.27 4.19
N PRO A 115 16.58 2.76 3.88
CA PRO A 115 17.82 3.50 4.13
C PRO A 115 17.92 4.82 3.35
N VAL A 116 17.44 4.86 2.11
CA VAL A 116 17.44 6.08 1.28
C VAL A 116 16.55 7.15 1.91
N ALA A 117 15.36 6.79 2.37
CA ALA A 117 14.45 7.69 3.08
C ALA A 117 15.09 8.23 4.38
N THR A 118 15.82 7.37 5.11
CA THR A 118 16.53 7.76 6.35
C THR A 118 17.65 8.75 6.06
N GLU A 119 18.52 8.44 5.11
CA GLU A 119 19.70 9.23 4.76
C GLU A 119 19.30 10.61 4.22
N ALA A 120 18.30 10.63 3.34
CA ALA A 120 17.80 11.85 2.73
C ALA A 120 16.82 12.64 3.62
N LYS A 121 16.39 12.08 4.76
CA LYS A 121 15.35 12.63 5.64
C LYS A 121 14.05 12.98 4.93
N VAL A 122 13.64 12.11 4.00
CA VAL A 122 12.42 12.28 3.21
C VAL A 122 11.34 11.35 3.75
N PRO A 123 10.10 11.81 3.98
CA PRO A 123 9.00 10.94 4.40
C PRO A 123 8.69 9.89 3.32
N MET A 124 8.41 8.68 3.78
CA MET A 124 8.11 7.53 2.93
C MET A 124 6.73 6.97 3.31
N VAL A 125 5.79 7.01 2.38
CA VAL A 125 4.40 6.59 2.57
C VAL A 125 4.17 5.23 1.91
N ILE A 126 3.96 4.20 2.73
CA ILE A 126 3.70 2.84 2.26
C ILE A 126 2.22 2.66 1.97
N MET A 127 1.89 2.34 0.71
CA MET A 127 0.51 2.22 0.22
C MET A 127 0.03 0.78 0.04
N ASN A 128 0.94 -0.21 0.10
CA ASN A 128 0.57 -1.63 0.05
C ASN A 128 1.51 -2.57 0.82
N ALA A 129 2.83 -2.47 0.65
CA ALA A 129 3.78 -3.43 1.23
C ALA A 129 3.52 -3.74 2.71
N ALA A 130 3.29 -5.03 3.04
CA ALA A 130 2.55 -5.43 4.24
C ALA A 130 3.34 -6.19 5.32
N THR A 131 4.67 -6.37 5.16
CA THR A 131 5.48 -6.97 6.23
C THR A 131 5.54 -6.03 7.44
N SER A 132 5.31 -6.56 8.64
CA SER A 132 5.20 -5.79 9.89
C SER A 132 6.41 -4.88 10.15
N VAL A 133 7.63 -5.38 9.90
CA VAL A 133 8.88 -4.70 10.25
C VAL A 133 9.17 -3.40 9.46
N ILE A 134 8.45 -3.12 8.36
CA ILE A 134 8.81 -2.03 7.42
C ILE A 134 8.93 -0.67 8.11
N THR A 135 7.95 -0.25 8.92
CA THR A 135 7.97 1.08 9.55
C THR A 135 9.07 1.22 10.61
N ALA A 136 9.61 0.10 11.13
CA ALA A 136 10.76 0.11 12.03
C ALA A 136 12.12 0.31 11.31
N LYS A 137 12.16 0.18 9.97
CA LYS A 137 13.40 0.30 9.19
C LYS A 137 13.83 1.74 8.92
N SER A 138 12.96 2.72 9.16
CA SER A 138 13.29 4.14 9.12
C SER A 138 12.36 4.92 10.05
N PRO A 139 12.84 5.97 10.73
CA PRO A 139 12.00 6.84 11.52
C PRO A 139 11.02 7.67 10.65
N TYR A 140 11.25 7.73 9.34
CA TYR A 140 10.50 8.56 8.39
C TYR A 140 9.47 7.78 7.55
N ILE A 141 9.18 6.53 7.93
CA ILE A 141 8.17 5.71 7.26
C ILE A 141 6.83 5.79 8.00
N VAL A 142 5.76 6.02 7.27
CA VAL A 142 4.37 5.82 7.67
C VAL A 142 3.70 4.85 6.71
N ARG A 143 2.86 3.95 7.21
CA ARG A 143 2.07 3.04 6.39
C ARG A 143 0.59 3.38 6.53
N VAL A 144 -0.08 3.49 5.40
CA VAL A 144 -1.52 3.77 5.32
C VAL A 144 -2.34 2.55 4.89
N SER A 145 -1.68 1.44 4.52
CA SER A 145 -2.34 0.23 4.04
C SER A 145 -2.73 -0.73 5.17
N PHE A 146 -1.95 -1.76 5.40
CA PHE A 146 -2.19 -2.80 6.40
C PHE A 146 -0.89 -3.56 6.70
N THR A 147 -0.93 -4.47 7.69
CA THR A 147 0.11 -5.50 7.87
C THR A 147 -0.50 -6.89 7.73
N LEU A 148 0.30 -7.88 7.30
CA LEU A 148 -0.18 -9.26 7.23
C LEU A 148 -0.62 -9.79 8.60
N PRO A 149 0.10 -9.54 9.70
CA PRO A 149 -0.41 -9.93 11.02
C PRO A 149 -1.77 -9.32 11.35
N GLN A 150 -2.01 -8.06 10.95
CA GLN A 150 -3.26 -7.34 11.21
C GLN A 150 -4.47 -7.98 10.53
N VAL A 151 -4.31 -8.49 9.31
CA VAL A 151 -5.39 -9.16 8.58
C VAL A 151 -5.42 -10.67 8.84
N THR A 152 -4.34 -11.27 9.34
CA THR A 152 -4.26 -12.72 9.61
C THR A 152 -4.80 -13.10 10.98
N ALA A 153 -4.54 -12.31 12.02
CA ALA A 153 -5.04 -12.62 13.36
C ALA A 153 -6.57 -12.78 13.39
N PRO A 154 -7.37 -11.89 12.76
CA PRO A 154 -8.81 -12.02 12.70
C PRO A 154 -9.31 -13.31 12.03
N ILE A 155 -8.69 -13.77 10.92
CA ILE A 155 -9.14 -15.02 10.30
C ILE A 155 -8.79 -16.26 11.13
N ALA A 156 -7.68 -16.23 11.87
CA ALA A 156 -7.31 -17.31 12.78
C ALA A 156 -8.30 -17.40 13.97
N GLU A 157 -8.67 -16.26 14.56
CA GLU A 157 -9.70 -16.20 15.61
C GLU A 157 -11.07 -16.61 15.08
N TRP A 158 -11.46 -16.11 13.91
CA TRP A 158 -12.73 -16.45 13.26
C TRP A 158 -12.82 -17.96 13.01
N ALA A 159 -11.75 -18.57 12.50
CA ALA A 159 -11.70 -20.01 12.24
C ALA A 159 -11.93 -20.82 13.53
N ALA A 160 -11.27 -20.49 14.63
CA ALA A 160 -11.43 -21.15 15.91
C ALA A 160 -12.86 -20.94 16.48
N LYS A 161 -13.40 -19.73 16.45
CA LYS A 161 -14.79 -19.42 16.87
C LYS A 161 -15.83 -20.22 16.07
N ASN A 162 -15.54 -20.48 14.78
CA ASN A 162 -16.39 -21.28 13.90
C ASN A 162 -16.09 -22.80 13.94
N LYS A 163 -15.46 -23.25 15.03
CA LYS A 163 -15.23 -24.67 15.36
C LYS A 163 -14.32 -25.39 14.36
N ILE A 164 -13.54 -24.69 13.56
CA ILE A 164 -12.46 -25.29 12.78
C ILE A 164 -11.34 -25.68 13.75
N LYS A 165 -10.92 -26.94 13.76
CA LYS A 165 -9.93 -27.46 14.69
C LYS A 165 -8.59 -27.77 14.05
N LYS A 166 -8.61 -28.22 12.79
CA LYS A 166 -7.42 -28.66 12.06
C LYS A 166 -7.25 -27.87 10.77
N VAL A 167 -6.16 -27.12 10.67
CA VAL A 167 -5.85 -26.27 9.50
C VAL A 167 -4.49 -26.64 8.94
N TYR A 168 -4.41 -26.71 7.61
CA TYR A 168 -3.15 -26.75 6.87
C TYR A 168 -2.81 -25.33 6.44
N THR A 169 -1.56 -24.87 6.59
CA THR A 169 -1.16 -23.53 6.09
C THR A 169 -0.33 -23.63 4.82
N LEU A 170 -0.70 -22.84 3.80
CA LEU A 170 0.07 -22.64 2.58
C LEU A 170 0.31 -21.15 2.38
N VAL A 171 1.56 -20.71 2.36
CA VAL A 171 1.92 -19.30 2.16
C VAL A 171 3.06 -19.15 1.16
N THR A 172 3.13 -17.99 0.51
CA THR A 172 4.27 -17.66 -0.34
C THR A 172 5.51 -17.35 0.49
N ASP A 173 6.67 -17.90 0.11
CA ASP A 173 7.94 -17.79 0.84
C ASP A 173 8.62 -16.44 0.61
N TYR A 174 8.16 -15.42 1.33
CA TYR A 174 8.75 -14.09 1.45
C TYR A 174 8.20 -13.38 2.69
N GLY A 175 8.70 -12.18 3.03
CA GLY A 175 8.36 -11.50 4.29
C GLY A 175 6.89 -11.53 4.70
N PRO A 176 5.94 -11.06 3.87
CA PRO A 176 4.51 -11.13 4.16
C PRO A 176 4.00 -12.55 4.44
N GLY A 177 4.43 -13.55 3.68
CA GLY A 177 4.01 -14.94 3.88
C GLY A 177 4.51 -15.52 5.22
N VAL A 178 5.74 -15.18 5.60
CA VAL A 178 6.29 -15.55 6.91
C VAL A 178 5.49 -14.92 8.05
N ASP A 179 5.14 -13.63 7.91
CA ASP A 179 4.30 -12.91 8.88
C ASP A 179 2.90 -13.54 9.00
N ALA A 180 2.27 -13.87 7.86
CA ALA A 180 0.97 -14.53 7.84
C ALA A 180 1.02 -15.90 8.50
N GLU A 181 1.97 -16.76 8.12
CA GLU A 181 2.10 -18.11 8.69
C GLU A 181 2.32 -18.08 10.21
N SER A 182 3.29 -17.29 10.67
CA SER A 182 3.63 -17.20 12.09
C SER A 182 2.48 -16.64 12.92
N THR A 183 1.78 -15.62 12.42
CA THR A 183 0.61 -15.04 13.08
C THR A 183 -0.55 -16.03 13.14
N PHE A 184 -0.87 -16.70 12.02
CA PHE A 184 -1.94 -17.69 12.00
C PHE A 184 -1.67 -18.82 12.98
N LYS A 185 -0.48 -19.41 12.96
CA LYS A 185 -0.09 -20.48 13.89
C LYS A 185 -0.24 -20.06 15.35
N ARG A 186 0.29 -18.92 15.71
CA ARG A 186 0.25 -18.39 17.08
C ARG A 186 -1.18 -18.13 17.56
N VAL A 187 -1.95 -17.39 16.77
CA VAL A 187 -3.31 -16.97 17.16
C VAL A 187 -4.27 -18.17 17.14
N PHE A 188 -4.19 -19.03 16.13
CA PHE A 188 -5.04 -20.21 16.03
C PHE A 188 -4.80 -21.20 17.17
N ALA A 189 -3.52 -21.47 17.52
CA ALA A 189 -3.17 -22.30 18.66
C ALA A 189 -3.63 -21.72 19.99
N ALA A 190 -3.49 -20.41 20.19
CA ALA A 190 -3.98 -19.71 21.39
C ALA A 190 -5.50 -19.83 21.57
N ASN A 191 -6.24 -20.05 20.48
CA ASN A 191 -7.69 -20.26 20.48
C ASN A 191 -8.10 -21.75 20.39
N GLY A 192 -7.16 -22.67 20.67
CA GLY A 192 -7.42 -24.12 20.74
C GLY A 192 -7.47 -24.83 19.38
N GLY A 193 -6.99 -24.22 18.32
CA GLY A 193 -6.83 -24.82 17.01
C GLY A 193 -5.47 -25.50 16.83
N GLN A 194 -5.36 -26.41 15.87
CA GLN A 194 -4.15 -27.13 15.51
C GLN A 194 -3.80 -26.88 14.05
N VAL A 195 -2.60 -26.38 13.78
CA VAL A 195 -2.02 -26.42 12.42
C VAL A 195 -1.39 -27.80 12.23
N VAL A 196 -1.97 -28.60 11.34
CA VAL A 196 -1.58 -29.99 11.13
C VAL A 196 -0.29 -30.13 10.34
N ASP A 197 -0.06 -29.18 9.39
CA ASP A 197 1.17 -29.08 8.62
C ASP A 197 1.23 -27.72 7.92
N SER A 198 2.39 -27.38 7.35
CA SER A 198 2.67 -26.10 6.74
C SER A 198 3.55 -26.24 5.53
N VAL A 199 3.28 -25.45 4.49
CA VAL A 199 4.14 -25.38 3.32
C VAL A 199 4.32 -23.94 2.86
N ARG A 200 5.51 -23.63 2.35
CA ARG A 200 5.81 -22.39 1.68
C ARG A 200 6.08 -22.63 0.20
N VAL A 201 5.47 -21.81 -0.64
CA VAL A 201 5.61 -21.90 -2.10
C VAL A 201 6.47 -20.74 -2.61
N PRO A 202 7.20 -20.92 -3.73
CA PRO A 202 7.99 -19.84 -4.31
C PRO A 202 7.13 -18.61 -4.67
N LEU A 203 7.73 -17.42 -4.58
CA LEU A 203 7.07 -16.16 -4.97
C LEU A 203 6.84 -16.08 -6.49
N LYS A 204 7.70 -16.71 -7.29
CA LYS A 204 7.62 -16.72 -8.74
C LYS A 204 7.19 -18.09 -9.25
N ASN A 205 6.15 -18.11 -10.09
CA ASN A 205 5.67 -19.30 -10.81
C ASN A 205 5.49 -20.56 -9.92
N PRO A 206 4.72 -20.49 -8.81
CA PRO A 206 4.49 -21.67 -7.99
C PRO A 206 3.62 -22.70 -8.75
N GLU A 207 4.06 -23.95 -8.78
CA GLU A 207 3.25 -25.08 -9.24
C GLU A 207 2.51 -25.69 -8.05
N PHE A 208 1.19 -25.56 -8.01
CA PHE A 208 0.39 -25.97 -6.85
C PHE A 208 0.09 -27.45 -6.74
N GLY A 209 0.21 -28.21 -7.83
CA GLY A 209 -0.17 -29.62 -7.87
C GLY A 209 0.38 -30.48 -6.72
N PRO A 210 1.71 -30.51 -6.49
CA PRO A 210 2.32 -31.30 -5.40
C PRO A 210 1.88 -30.83 -4.01
N PHE A 211 1.68 -29.53 -3.82
CA PHE A 211 1.26 -28.98 -2.53
C PHE A 211 -0.20 -29.31 -2.22
N ILE A 212 -1.09 -29.25 -3.21
CA ILE A 212 -2.50 -29.63 -3.07
C ILE A 212 -2.63 -31.10 -2.72
N GLN A 213 -1.79 -31.98 -3.29
CA GLN A 213 -1.79 -33.39 -2.93
C GLN A 213 -1.44 -33.60 -1.45
N ARG A 214 -0.41 -32.92 -0.94
CA ARG A 214 -0.06 -32.96 0.50
C ARG A 214 -1.21 -32.50 1.39
N ILE A 215 -1.89 -31.43 1.01
CA ILE A 215 -3.07 -30.93 1.73
C ILE A 215 -4.16 -32.01 1.79
N LYS A 216 -4.43 -32.66 0.66
CA LYS A 216 -5.42 -33.71 0.56
C LYS A 216 -5.08 -34.91 1.45
N ASP A 217 -3.81 -35.30 1.49
CA ASP A 217 -3.33 -36.41 2.30
C ASP A 217 -3.39 -36.10 3.81
N ALA A 218 -3.15 -34.86 4.20
CA ALA A 218 -3.24 -34.39 5.59
C ALA A 218 -4.69 -34.28 6.13
N LYS A 219 -5.69 -34.28 5.25
CA LYS A 219 -7.14 -34.20 5.57
C LYS A 219 -7.48 -33.14 6.61
N PRO A 220 -7.09 -31.86 6.41
CA PRO A 220 -7.47 -30.79 7.32
C PRO A 220 -8.96 -30.45 7.16
N GLU A 221 -9.52 -29.72 8.12
CA GLU A 221 -10.87 -29.14 8.00
C GLU A 221 -10.87 -27.88 7.15
N ALA A 222 -9.74 -27.16 7.12
CA ALA A 222 -9.54 -25.98 6.27
C ALA A 222 -8.08 -25.82 5.84
N VAL A 223 -7.90 -25.08 4.74
CA VAL A 223 -6.60 -24.54 4.33
C VAL A 223 -6.61 -23.04 4.61
N PHE A 224 -5.63 -22.57 5.37
CA PHE A 224 -5.28 -21.16 5.42
C PHE A 224 -4.27 -20.85 4.32
N ILE A 225 -4.61 -19.89 3.48
CA ILE A 225 -3.75 -19.49 2.37
C ILE A 225 -3.39 -17.99 2.43
N PHE A 226 -2.14 -17.70 2.11
CA PHE A 226 -1.68 -16.39 1.69
C PHE A 226 -0.80 -16.52 0.44
N THR A 227 -1.20 -15.87 -0.63
CA THR A 227 -0.38 -15.58 -1.82
C THR A 227 -0.55 -14.12 -2.19
N PRO A 228 0.42 -13.51 -2.88
CA PRO A 228 0.21 -12.19 -3.48
C PRO A 228 -1.06 -12.20 -4.35
N ALA A 229 -1.78 -11.08 -4.34
CA ALA A 229 -2.95 -10.87 -5.18
C ALA A 229 -2.60 -11.02 -6.68
N GLY A 230 -3.60 -11.35 -7.50
CA GLY A 230 -3.43 -11.50 -8.94
C GLY A 230 -3.37 -12.96 -9.41
N GLU A 231 -2.62 -13.22 -10.48
CA GLU A 231 -2.61 -14.50 -11.20
C GLU A 231 -2.29 -15.72 -10.31
N THR A 232 -1.39 -15.56 -9.35
CA THR A 232 -1.01 -16.65 -8.41
C THR A 232 -2.19 -17.08 -7.56
N ALA A 233 -2.98 -16.14 -7.06
CA ALA A 233 -4.19 -16.42 -6.28
C ALA A 233 -5.26 -17.10 -7.14
N VAL A 234 -5.48 -16.60 -8.38
CA VAL A 234 -6.40 -17.21 -9.35
C VAL A 234 -6.01 -18.67 -9.62
N ALA A 235 -4.73 -18.92 -9.91
CA ALA A 235 -4.22 -20.27 -10.18
C ALA A 235 -4.42 -21.22 -9.01
N PHE A 236 -4.19 -20.75 -7.77
CA PHE A 236 -4.41 -21.59 -6.59
C PHE A 236 -5.89 -21.94 -6.40
N ILE A 237 -6.79 -20.96 -6.47
CA ILE A 237 -8.23 -21.21 -6.26
C ILE A 237 -8.77 -22.20 -7.29
N LYS A 238 -8.38 -22.04 -8.56
CA LYS A 238 -8.76 -23.00 -9.62
C LYS A 238 -8.20 -24.40 -9.31
N ALA A 239 -6.92 -24.52 -9.02
CA ALA A 239 -6.31 -25.80 -8.71
C ALA A 239 -6.93 -26.46 -7.46
N PHE A 240 -7.30 -25.70 -6.44
CA PHE A 240 -8.00 -26.18 -5.24
C PHE A 240 -9.33 -26.85 -5.59
N LYS A 241 -10.13 -26.22 -6.45
CA LYS A 241 -11.42 -26.72 -6.91
C LYS A 241 -11.27 -27.89 -7.89
N GLU A 242 -10.44 -27.78 -8.90
CA GLU A 242 -10.19 -28.82 -9.90
C GLU A 242 -9.71 -30.13 -9.28
N ARG A 243 -8.88 -30.04 -8.21
CA ARG A 243 -8.42 -31.22 -7.46
C ARG A 243 -9.44 -31.72 -6.43
N GLY A 244 -10.62 -31.11 -6.34
CA GLY A 244 -11.75 -31.55 -5.53
C GLY A 244 -11.56 -31.42 -4.02
N LEU A 245 -10.75 -30.49 -3.52
CA LEU A 245 -10.56 -30.28 -2.09
C LEU A 245 -11.84 -29.77 -1.42
N ASP A 246 -12.60 -28.91 -2.09
CA ASP A 246 -13.92 -28.44 -1.66
C ASP A 246 -14.93 -29.60 -1.55
N LYS A 247 -14.94 -30.50 -2.55
CA LYS A 247 -15.79 -31.72 -2.55
C LYS A 247 -15.41 -32.69 -1.43
N ALA A 248 -14.14 -32.64 -0.99
CA ALA A 248 -13.68 -33.39 0.19
C ALA A 248 -14.07 -32.72 1.52
N GLY A 249 -14.81 -31.59 1.48
CA GLY A 249 -15.27 -30.85 2.67
C GLY A 249 -14.22 -29.92 3.25
N ILE A 250 -13.08 -29.72 2.59
CA ILE A 250 -12.01 -28.82 3.06
C ILE A 250 -12.39 -27.38 2.73
N LYS A 251 -12.49 -26.53 3.76
CA LYS A 251 -12.78 -25.10 3.59
C LYS A 251 -11.53 -24.34 3.16
N LEU A 252 -11.71 -23.30 2.34
CA LEU A 252 -10.64 -22.37 2.00
C LEU A 252 -10.85 -21.05 2.74
N ILE A 253 -9.86 -20.67 3.55
CA ILE A 253 -9.82 -19.43 4.32
C ILE A 253 -8.49 -18.72 4.08
N GLY A 254 -8.44 -17.40 4.16
CA GLY A 254 -7.19 -16.68 3.92
C GLY A 254 -7.25 -15.20 4.22
N THR A 255 -6.19 -14.50 3.86
CA THR A 255 -6.21 -13.04 3.79
C THR A 255 -6.89 -12.57 2.50
N GLY A 256 -7.33 -11.34 2.46
CA GLY A 256 -8.07 -10.83 1.31
C GLY A 256 -7.28 -10.66 0.03
N ASP A 257 -5.96 -10.82 0.10
CA ASP A 257 -5.09 -10.86 -1.08
C ASP A 257 -5.52 -11.96 -2.07
N VAL A 258 -5.98 -13.11 -1.54
CA VAL A 258 -6.33 -14.27 -2.37
C VAL A 258 -7.68 -14.15 -3.07
N THR A 259 -8.54 -13.21 -2.67
CA THR A 259 -9.82 -12.90 -3.33
C THR A 259 -9.90 -11.41 -3.68
N GLU A 260 -8.79 -10.88 -4.16
CA GLU A 260 -8.68 -9.48 -4.50
C GLU A 260 -9.73 -9.07 -5.55
N ASP A 261 -10.36 -7.90 -5.35
CA ASP A 261 -11.58 -7.49 -6.07
C ASP A 261 -11.40 -7.35 -7.59
N ASP A 262 -10.19 -7.00 -8.05
CA ASP A 262 -9.88 -6.81 -9.47
C ASP A 262 -9.85 -8.13 -10.26
N VAL A 263 -9.51 -9.24 -9.59
CA VAL A 263 -9.38 -10.56 -10.23
C VAL A 263 -10.49 -11.55 -9.91
N LEU A 264 -11.50 -11.15 -9.12
CA LEU A 264 -12.61 -12.05 -8.75
C LEU A 264 -13.36 -12.62 -9.95
N GLU A 265 -13.58 -11.81 -10.98
CA GLU A 265 -14.26 -12.30 -12.19
C GLU A 265 -13.42 -13.32 -12.98
N ALA A 266 -12.09 -13.22 -12.92
CA ALA A 266 -11.18 -14.20 -13.51
C ALA A 266 -11.13 -15.52 -12.71
N MET A 267 -11.46 -15.46 -11.42
CA MET A 267 -11.62 -16.66 -10.57
C MET A 267 -12.94 -17.37 -10.85
N GLY A 268 -14.00 -16.60 -11.17
CA GLY A 268 -15.33 -17.15 -11.46
C GLY A 268 -15.99 -17.77 -10.22
N ASP A 269 -16.85 -18.74 -10.46
CA ASP A 269 -17.60 -19.47 -9.43
C ASP A 269 -16.70 -20.35 -8.52
N GLU A 270 -15.48 -20.62 -8.93
CA GLU A 270 -14.49 -21.31 -8.11
C GLU A 270 -14.15 -20.56 -6.82
N ALA A 271 -14.30 -19.22 -6.83
CA ALA A 271 -14.07 -18.41 -5.64
C ALA A 271 -15.27 -18.39 -4.66
N LEU A 272 -16.46 -18.81 -5.09
CA LEU A 272 -17.66 -18.72 -4.25
C LEU A 272 -17.49 -19.47 -2.92
N GLY A 273 -17.88 -18.79 -1.84
CA GLY A 273 -17.81 -19.31 -0.48
C GLY A 273 -16.44 -19.22 0.18
N VAL A 274 -15.39 -18.76 -0.51
CA VAL A 274 -14.08 -18.49 0.11
C VAL A 274 -14.24 -17.39 1.15
N ILE A 275 -13.70 -17.61 2.35
CA ILE A 275 -13.78 -16.66 3.47
C ILE A 275 -12.42 -16.04 3.69
N THR A 276 -12.38 -14.72 3.72
CA THR A 276 -11.16 -13.95 3.92
C THR A 276 -11.36 -12.83 4.93
N THR A 277 -10.25 -12.34 5.49
CA THR A 277 -10.25 -11.12 6.29
C THR A 277 -9.38 -10.07 5.61
N HIS A 278 -9.90 -8.86 5.50
CA HIS A 278 -9.15 -7.71 4.96
C HIS A 278 -9.72 -6.38 5.42
N HIS A 279 -9.01 -5.32 5.15
CA HIS A 279 -9.40 -3.96 5.55
C HIS A 279 -10.32 -3.26 4.55
N TYR A 280 -10.55 -3.81 3.36
CA TYR A 280 -11.37 -3.22 2.30
C TYR A 280 -12.04 -4.27 1.43
N SER A 281 -13.18 -3.93 0.88
CA SER A 281 -13.87 -4.59 -0.22
C SER A 281 -14.50 -3.52 -1.13
N ALA A 282 -14.51 -3.72 -2.44
CA ALA A 282 -15.24 -2.85 -3.37
C ALA A 282 -16.75 -2.82 -3.07
N HIS A 283 -17.27 -3.82 -2.35
CA HIS A 283 -18.67 -3.90 -1.92
C HIS A 283 -18.92 -3.21 -0.56
N HIS A 284 -17.91 -2.62 0.09
CA HIS A 284 -18.07 -1.89 1.34
C HIS A 284 -19.14 -0.79 1.22
N LYS A 285 -20.01 -0.68 2.22
CA LYS A 285 -21.17 0.23 2.22
C LYS A 285 -20.85 1.47 3.04
N SER A 286 -20.41 2.53 2.40
CA SER A 286 -20.26 3.85 3.00
C SER A 286 -20.33 4.95 1.93
N PRO A 287 -20.74 6.18 2.30
CA PRO A 287 -20.70 7.33 1.37
C PRO A 287 -19.28 7.61 0.84
N GLU A 288 -18.27 7.42 1.68
CA GLU A 288 -16.85 7.60 1.33
C GLU A 288 -16.42 6.61 0.27
N ASN A 289 -16.85 5.33 0.36
CA ASN A 289 -16.56 4.32 -0.65
C ASN A 289 -17.29 4.61 -1.96
N ASP A 290 -18.53 5.11 -1.91
CA ASP A 290 -19.27 5.47 -3.12
C ASP A 290 -18.62 6.65 -3.85
N ALA A 291 -18.17 7.68 -3.10
CA ALA A 291 -17.42 8.81 -3.66
C ALA A 291 -16.08 8.37 -4.26
N PHE A 292 -15.35 7.48 -3.57
CA PHE A 292 -14.10 6.91 -4.05
C PHE A 292 -14.29 6.10 -5.33
N LYS A 293 -15.26 5.18 -5.37
CA LYS A 293 -15.56 4.37 -6.58
C LYS A 293 -15.88 5.26 -7.78
N LYS A 294 -16.66 6.32 -7.55
CA LYS A 294 -16.97 7.29 -8.60
C LYS A 294 -15.71 8.00 -9.10
N ALA A 295 -14.91 8.56 -8.21
CA ALA A 295 -13.66 9.24 -8.57
C ALA A 295 -12.66 8.29 -9.24
N TYR A 296 -12.61 7.03 -8.81
CA TYR A 296 -11.78 5.99 -9.42
C TYR A 296 -12.23 5.67 -10.85
N ALA A 297 -13.52 5.47 -11.06
CA ALA A 297 -14.11 5.22 -12.38
C ALA A 297 -13.89 6.40 -13.34
N ASP A 298 -13.93 7.63 -12.84
CA ASP A 298 -13.64 8.84 -13.61
C ASP A 298 -12.17 8.91 -14.11
N VAL A 299 -11.25 8.15 -13.52
CA VAL A 299 -9.84 8.06 -13.93
C VAL A 299 -9.57 6.81 -14.76
N ALA A 300 -10.13 5.66 -14.38
CA ALA A 300 -9.80 4.34 -14.92
C ALA A 300 -10.83 3.81 -15.94
N GLY A 301 -11.97 4.47 -16.04
CA GLY A 301 -13.10 4.04 -16.87
C GLY A 301 -14.27 3.47 -16.05
N PRO A 302 -15.48 3.46 -16.60
CA PRO A 302 -16.73 3.18 -15.87
C PRO A 302 -16.81 1.75 -15.31
N ASP A 303 -16.14 0.79 -15.96
CA ASP A 303 -16.14 -0.61 -15.55
C ASP A 303 -15.01 -0.97 -14.59
N ALA A 304 -14.13 -0.01 -14.28
CA ALA A 304 -12.99 -0.25 -13.42
C ALA A 304 -13.43 -0.47 -11.95
N ARG A 305 -12.92 -1.55 -11.36
CA ARG A 305 -13.18 -1.90 -9.97
C ARG A 305 -11.95 -1.56 -9.13
N PRO A 306 -12.06 -0.64 -8.15
CA PRO A 306 -10.96 -0.41 -7.22
C PRO A 306 -10.80 -1.58 -6.27
N ASN A 307 -9.56 -1.81 -5.87
CA ASN A 307 -9.20 -2.81 -4.86
C ASN A 307 -8.55 -2.16 -3.62
N PHE A 308 -8.08 -2.96 -2.68
CA PHE A 308 -7.40 -2.47 -1.48
C PHE A 308 -6.12 -1.68 -1.76
N MET A 309 -5.43 -1.94 -2.87
CA MET A 309 -4.25 -1.18 -3.28
C MET A 309 -4.62 0.22 -3.78
N ALA A 310 -5.75 0.32 -4.49
CA ALA A 310 -6.29 1.61 -4.91
C ALA A 310 -6.70 2.47 -3.71
N VAL A 311 -7.28 1.85 -2.67
CA VAL A 311 -7.56 2.52 -1.39
C VAL A 311 -6.26 2.96 -0.71
N GLY A 312 -5.22 2.13 -0.74
CA GLY A 312 -3.89 2.52 -0.23
C GLY A 312 -3.33 3.75 -0.94
N GLY A 313 -3.50 3.83 -2.27
CA GLY A 313 -3.14 5.02 -3.05
C GLY A 313 -3.95 6.25 -2.68
N TRP A 314 -5.26 6.11 -2.50
CA TRP A 314 -6.17 7.16 -2.05
C TRP A 314 -5.80 7.69 -0.66
N ASP A 315 -5.69 6.82 0.34
CA ASP A 315 -5.35 7.19 1.72
C ASP A 315 -3.94 7.75 1.83
N GLY A 316 -3.00 7.24 1.02
CA GLY A 316 -1.66 7.79 0.94
C GLY A 316 -1.63 9.22 0.44
N MET A 317 -2.44 9.55 -0.56
CA MET A 317 -2.58 10.94 -1.01
C MET A 317 -3.26 11.81 0.03
N HIS A 318 -4.26 11.30 0.75
CA HIS A 318 -4.88 12.02 1.86
C HIS A 318 -3.83 12.42 2.90
N VAL A 319 -3.01 11.46 3.34
CA VAL A 319 -1.94 11.72 4.31
C VAL A 319 -0.89 12.70 3.77
N ILE A 320 -0.50 12.57 2.50
CA ILE A 320 0.43 13.52 1.86
C ILE A 320 -0.16 14.93 1.83
N TYR A 321 -1.45 15.08 1.49
CA TYR A 321 -2.11 16.39 1.48
C TYR A 321 -2.14 17.01 2.88
N GLU A 322 -2.40 16.24 3.92
CA GLU A 322 -2.36 16.72 5.30
C GLU A 322 -0.93 17.15 5.74
N MET A 323 0.10 16.41 5.31
CA MET A 323 1.49 16.84 5.51
C MET A 323 1.75 18.20 4.84
N VAL A 324 1.35 18.35 3.58
CA VAL A 324 1.59 19.59 2.82
C VAL A 324 0.79 20.76 3.38
N LYS A 325 -0.47 20.57 3.77
CA LYS A 325 -1.29 21.61 4.44
C LYS A 325 -0.62 22.16 5.69
N LYS A 326 -0.04 21.27 6.50
CA LYS A 326 0.56 21.63 7.80
C LYS A 326 1.97 22.22 7.65
N LEU A 327 2.75 21.78 6.67
CA LEU A 327 4.18 22.01 6.62
C LEU A 327 4.64 22.86 5.43
N GLY A 328 3.92 22.82 4.29
CA GLY A 328 4.30 23.53 3.07
C GLY A 328 5.76 23.26 2.67
N ASP A 329 6.55 24.31 2.51
CA ASP A 329 7.99 24.23 2.15
C ASP A 329 8.89 23.67 3.26
N LYS A 330 8.36 23.52 4.47
CA LYS A 330 9.09 22.96 5.62
C LYS A 330 8.95 21.43 5.72
N LEU A 331 8.43 20.79 4.67
CA LEU A 331 8.22 19.35 4.62
C LEU A 331 9.56 18.62 4.64
N ASP A 332 9.81 17.88 5.72
CA ASP A 332 10.91 16.95 5.89
C ASP A 332 10.43 15.71 6.65
N GLY A 333 11.26 14.67 6.73
CA GLY A 333 10.86 13.40 7.31
C GLY A 333 10.43 13.50 8.79
N GLU A 334 11.13 14.27 9.59
CA GLU A 334 10.84 14.39 11.03
C GLU A 334 9.55 15.16 11.28
N LYS A 335 9.39 16.31 10.64
CA LYS A 335 8.18 17.13 10.76
C LYS A 335 6.96 16.42 10.18
N ALA A 336 7.13 15.74 9.03
CA ALA A 336 6.07 14.93 8.42
C ALA A 336 5.56 13.86 9.37
N MET A 337 6.46 13.09 10.00
CA MET A 337 6.06 12.08 10.98
C MET A 337 5.38 12.69 12.21
N SER A 338 5.88 13.81 12.70
CA SER A 338 5.24 14.53 13.82
C SER A 338 3.84 15.03 13.45
N ALA A 339 3.63 15.44 12.20
CA ALA A 339 2.34 15.95 11.72
C ALA A 339 1.26 14.87 11.56
N VAL A 340 1.66 13.61 11.33
CA VAL A 340 0.73 12.51 11.02
C VAL A 340 0.54 11.49 12.15
N LYS A 341 1.44 11.42 13.12
CA LYS A 341 1.29 10.54 14.29
C LYS A 341 -0.01 10.84 15.06
N GLY A 342 -0.82 9.82 15.30
CA GLY A 342 -2.12 9.95 15.97
C GLY A 342 -3.23 10.55 15.11
N MET A 343 -2.95 10.87 13.84
CA MET A 343 -3.93 11.42 12.91
C MET A 343 -4.99 10.38 12.55
N THR A 344 -6.25 10.78 12.63
CA THR A 344 -7.39 9.99 12.13
C THR A 344 -7.87 10.61 10.83
N ILE A 345 -8.14 9.79 9.83
CA ILE A 345 -8.72 10.18 8.54
C ILE A 345 -9.93 9.31 8.21
N GLU A 346 -10.90 9.89 7.52
CA GLU A 346 -12.00 9.14 6.93
C GLU A 346 -11.55 8.55 5.59
N SER A 347 -11.68 7.24 5.48
CA SER A 347 -11.24 6.45 4.33
C SER A 347 -12.43 5.74 3.70
N PRO A 348 -12.37 5.34 2.42
CA PRO A 348 -13.37 4.49 1.77
C PRO A 348 -13.70 3.19 2.52
N ARG A 349 -12.84 2.77 3.43
CA ARG A 349 -12.95 1.54 4.25
C ARG A 349 -13.33 1.79 5.72
N GLY A 350 -13.77 3.00 6.06
CA GLY A 350 -14.03 3.47 7.42
C GLY A 350 -12.88 4.30 7.98
N SER A 351 -13.08 4.88 9.17
CA SER A 351 -12.06 5.69 9.86
C SER A 351 -10.80 4.87 10.16
N ILE A 352 -9.65 5.44 9.84
CA ILE A 352 -8.33 4.87 10.16
C ILE A 352 -7.51 5.85 10.98
N THR A 353 -6.72 5.36 11.93
CA THR A 353 -5.85 6.18 12.78
C THR A 353 -4.40 5.73 12.61
N ILE A 354 -3.49 6.65 12.36
CA ILE A 354 -2.05 6.37 12.35
C ILE A 354 -1.57 6.23 13.79
N ASP A 355 -1.17 5.02 14.19
CA ASP A 355 -0.64 4.76 15.53
C ASP A 355 0.63 5.59 15.79
N ALA A 356 0.64 6.33 16.89
CA ALA A 356 1.73 7.26 17.20
C ALA A 356 3.06 6.55 17.47
N GLY A 357 3.03 5.31 17.98
CA GLY A 357 4.22 4.53 18.29
C GLY A 357 4.78 3.80 17.08
N THR A 358 3.92 3.09 16.34
CA THR A 358 4.35 2.21 15.24
C THR A 358 4.33 2.88 13.87
N ARG A 359 3.54 3.94 13.69
CA ARG A 359 3.25 4.62 12.42
C ARG A 359 2.57 3.72 11.39
N ASP A 360 1.96 2.63 11.84
CA ASP A 360 0.98 1.82 11.08
C ASP A 360 -0.44 2.31 11.37
N VAL A 361 -1.39 1.91 10.55
CA VAL A 361 -2.78 2.25 10.78
C VAL A 361 -3.45 1.31 11.78
N VAL A 362 -4.30 1.87 12.62
CA VAL A 362 -5.32 1.16 13.40
C VAL A 362 -6.62 1.26 12.63
N GLN A 363 -7.25 0.14 12.33
CA GLN A 363 -8.39 0.08 11.42
C GLN A 363 -9.29 -1.11 11.71
N ASP A 364 -10.52 -1.08 11.18
CA ASP A 364 -11.40 -2.23 11.18
C ASP A 364 -10.91 -3.28 10.15
N ILE A 365 -11.02 -4.54 10.50
CA ILE A 365 -10.75 -5.67 9.61
C ILE A 365 -12.04 -6.47 9.44
N TYR A 366 -12.49 -6.55 8.21
CA TYR A 366 -13.76 -7.19 7.85
C TYR A 366 -13.56 -8.66 7.55
N VAL A 367 -14.50 -9.50 8.03
CA VAL A 367 -14.63 -10.89 7.60
C VAL A 367 -15.53 -10.88 6.37
N ARG A 368 -15.02 -11.41 5.27
CA ARG A 368 -15.67 -11.34 3.96
C ARG A 368 -15.86 -12.74 3.40
N LYS A 369 -16.92 -12.92 2.64
CA LYS A 369 -17.18 -14.12 1.87
C LYS A 369 -17.39 -13.76 0.41
N VAL A 370 -16.82 -14.52 -0.51
CA VAL A 370 -17.09 -14.33 -1.93
C VAL A 370 -18.51 -14.81 -2.23
N GLU A 371 -19.32 -13.89 -2.70
CA GLU A 371 -20.71 -14.13 -3.07
C GLU A 371 -21.03 -13.54 -4.46
N ARG A 372 -22.04 -14.07 -5.10
CA ARG A 372 -22.60 -13.49 -6.31
C ARG A 372 -23.63 -12.42 -5.94
N VAL A 373 -23.42 -11.20 -6.42
CA VAL A 373 -24.36 -10.07 -6.27
C VAL A 373 -24.77 -9.62 -7.68
N GLY A 374 -26.00 -9.88 -8.05
CA GLY A 374 -26.43 -9.77 -9.43
C GLY A 374 -25.67 -10.76 -10.32
N ASN A 375 -24.98 -10.25 -11.33
CA ASN A 375 -24.17 -11.05 -12.27
C ASN A 375 -22.66 -10.98 -12.02
N LYS A 376 -22.22 -10.40 -10.89
CA LYS A 376 -20.80 -10.20 -10.55
C LYS A 376 -20.46 -10.84 -9.22
N HIS A 377 -19.17 -11.16 -9.02
CA HIS A 377 -18.62 -11.65 -7.76
C HIS A 377 -18.12 -10.50 -6.90
N PHE A 378 -18.39 -10.57 -5.59
CA PHE A 378 -17.93 -9.59 -4.61
C PHE A 378 -17.45 -10.26 -3.33
N ASN A 379 -16.51 -9.62 -2.65
CA ASN A 379 -16.19 -9.90 -1.25
C ASN A 379 -17.24 -9.23 -0.37
N VAL A 380 -18.27 -9.97 0.05
CA VAL A 380 -19.35 -9.44 0.88
C VAL A 380 -18.94 -9.52 2.35
N GLU A 381 -18.93 -8.38 3.01
CA GLU A 381 -18.62 -8.26 4.43
C GLU A 381 -19.81 -8.75 5.27
N PHE A 382 -19.56 -9.60 6.28
CA PHE A 382 -20.61 -10.12 7.16
C PHE A 382 -20.27 -10.09 8.65
N ASP A 383 -19.00 -9.79 9.01
CA ASP A 383 -18.52 -9.59 10.37
C ASP A 383 -17.28 -8.70 10.35
N LYS A 384 -16.86 -8.18 11.51
CA LYS A 384 -15.66 -7.35 11.62
C LYS A 384 -14.98 -7.43 12.98
N PHE A 385 -13.68 -7.18 12.95
CA PHE A 385 -12.84 -6.90 14.11
C PHE A 385 -12.50 -5.41 14.12
N ALA A 386 -12.95 -4.71 15.16
CA ALA A 386 -12.81 -3.26 15.20
C ALA A 386 -11.45 -2.83 15.72
N LYS A 387 -10.91 -1.73 15.15
CA LYS A 387 -9.70 -1.03 15.63
C LYS A 387 -8.50 -1.95 15.87
N VAL A 388 -8.27 -2.87 14.91
CA VAL A 388 -7.15 -3.82 14.97
C VAL A 388 -5.83 -3.06 14.80
N LYS A 389 -4.90 -3.26 15.72
CA LYS A 389 -3.50 -2.87 15.62
C LYS A 389 -2.68 -3.99 14.98
N ASP A 390 -1.43 -3.69 14.62
CA ASP A 390 -0.50 -4.72 14.15
C ASP A 390 -0.05 -5.63 15.32
N PRO A 391 -0.53 -6.89 15.40
CA PRO A 391 -0.12 -7.82 16.45
C PRO A 391 1.28 -8.39 16.24
N GLY A 392 1.95 -8.04 15.15
CA GLY A 392 3.36 -8.38 14.91
C GLY A 392 4.34 -7.42 15.60
N LYS A 393 3.83 -6.35 16.24
CA LYS A 393 4.59 -5.32 16.97
C LYS A 393 4.20 -5.19 18.44
N SER A 394 3.34 -6.05 18.93
CA SER A 394 2.92 -6.11 20.34
C SER A 394 3.90 -6.93 21.20
#